data_0ccbe17c361232bad913627063d510c9
#
_entry.id   0ccbe17c361232bad913627063d510c9
#
_cell.length_a   1.000
_cell.length_b   1.000
_cell.length_c   1.000
_cell.angle_alpha   90.00
_cell.angle_beta   90.00
_cell.angle_gamma   90.00
#
_symmetry.space_group_name_H-M   'P 1'
#
loop_
_entity.id
_entity.type
_entity.pdbx_description
1 polymer ?
#
loop_
_entity_poly.entity_id
_entity_poly.type
_entity_poly.pdbx_seq_one_letter_code
_entity_poly.pdbx_strand_id
1 'polypeptide(L)'
;KDTLQALYDGASSYEKCAIAAAVTTDEKGVINYPYLHALGKEGQVYAEKKHCSFCCSLLTPEFLRAFDFHNLDASKNWFDVTISHEALKLGFRNYLFTTLPVWHRPHGSRPWKQLKYKNPLKYYWLKFTKGLDKI
;
A
#
# COMPACT_ATOMS: atom_id res chain seq x y z
N LYS A 1 14.44 0.21 -14.56
CA LYS A 1 13.81 0.51 -15.87
C LYS A 1 12.63 -0.42 -16.15
N ASP A 2 12.64 -1.64 -15.62
CA ASP A 2 11.68 -2.69 -15.97
C ASP A 2 10.64 -2.98 -14.88
N THR A 3 10.63 -2.24 -13.76
CA THR A 3 9.70 -2.49 -12.65
C THR A 3 8.24 -2.32 -13.06
N LEU A 4 7.91 -1.28 -13.82
CA LEU A 4 6.53 -1.07 -14.29
C LEU A 4 6.09 -2.15 -15.28
N GLN A 5 6.97 -2.59 -16.17
CA GLN A 5 6.68 -3.69 -17.08
C GLN A 5 6.47 -5.00 -16.31
N ALA A 6 7.32 -5.28 -15.32
CA ALA A 6 7.17 -6.45 -14.48
C ALA A 6 5.88 -6.44 -13.64
N LEU A 7 5.45 -5.27 -13.15
CA LEU A 7 4.15 -5.12 -12.48
C LEU A 7 2.99 -5.35 -13.45
N TYR A 8 3.08 -4.83 -14.66
CA TYR A 8 2.06 -5.03 -15.70
C TYR A 8 1.94 -6.51 -16.08
N ASP A 9 3.05 -7.17 -16.35
CA ASP A 9 3.08 -8.59 -16.71
C ASP A 9 2.56 -9.44 -15.54
N GLY A 10 2.96 -9.12 -14.32
CA GLY A 10 2.48 -9.77 -13.10
C GLY A 10 1.00 -9.56 -12.88
N ALA A 11 0.50 -8.34 -13.00
CA ALA A 11 -0.92 -8.02 -12.86
C ALA A 11 -1.79 -8.79 -13.86
N SER A 12 -1.27 -8.99 -15.07
CA SER A 12 -1.95 -9.76 -16.13
C SER A 12 -1.92 -11.28 -15.87
N SER A 13 -0.97 -11.77 -15.09
CA SER A 13 -0.78 -13.20 -14.80
C SER A 13 -1.61 -13.70 -13.63
N TYR A 14 -2.00 -12.80 -12.70
CA TYR A 14 -2.75 -13.18 -11.51
C TYR A 14 -4.25 -12.95 -11.69
N GLU A 15 -5.02 -13.96 -11.31
CA GLU A 15 -6.49 -13.92 -11.41
C GLU A 15 -7.08 -12.84 -10.49
N LYS A 16 -8.07 -12.11 -11.03
CA LYS A 16 -8.82 -11.06 -10.29
C LYS A 16 -7.92 -10.00 -9.64
N CYS A 17 -6.79 -9.71 -10.23
CA CYS A 17 -5.90 -8.67 -9.72
C CYS A 17 -6.56 -7.30 -9.87
N ALA A 18 -6.67 -6.58 -8.76
CA ALA A 18 -7.05 -5.17 -8.75
C ALA A 18 -5.82 -4.28 -8.71
N ILE A 19 -4.93 -4.55 -7.77
CA ILE A 19 -3.73 -3.75 -7.51
C ILE A 19 -2.52 -4.67 -7.51
N ALA A 20 -1.52 -4.34 -8.33
CA ALA A 20 -0.18 -4.89 -8.28
C ALA A 20 0.76 -3.83 -7.71
N ALA A 21 1.34 -4.09 -6.55
CA ALA A 21 2.20 -3.14 -5.85
C ALA A 21 3.62 -3.69 -5.69
N ALA A 22 4.61 -2.85 -6.00
CA ALA A 22 6.01 -3.13 -5.68
C ALA A 22 6.28 -2.86 -4.20
N VAL A 23 7.11 -3.67 -3.57
CA VAL A 23 7.51 -3.46 -2.18
C VAL A 23 8.45 -2.26 -2.06
N THR A 24 8.28 -1.48 -1.01
CA THR A 24 9.18 -0.36 -0.72
C THR A 24 10.35 -0.80 0.14
N THR A 25 11.53 -0.28 -0.17
CA THR A 25 12.76 -0.54 0.56
C THR A 25 13.52 0.74 0.88
N ASP A 26 14.42 0.67 1.82
CA ASP A 26 15.44 1.69 2.02
C ASP A 26 16.57 1.59 0.98
N GLU A 27 17.58 2.43 1.11
CA GLU A 27 18.74 2.45 0.22
C GLU A 27 19.59 1.18 0.27
N LYS A 28 19.45 0.38 1.35
CA LYS A 28 20.13 -0.92 1.53
C LYS A 28 19.30 -2.11 1.04
N GLY A 29 18.10 -1.84 0.47
CA GLY A 29 17.20 -2.89 0.01
C GLY A 29 16.39 -3.55 1.12
N VAL A 30 16.40 -3.01 2.34
CA VAL A 30 15.58 -3.53 3.44
C VAL A 30 14.16 -2.99 3.34
N ILE A 31 13.16 -3.88 3.44
CA ILE A 31 11.74 -3.49 3.39
C ILE A 31 11.45 -2.45 4.48
N ASN A 32 10.85 -1.36 4.08
CA ASN A 32 10.52 -0.25 4.97
C ASN A 32 9.01 0.07 4.99
N TYR A 33 8.67 1.15 5.67
CA TYR A 33 7.29 1.64 5.68
C TYR A 33 6.81 1.98 4.25
N PRO A 34 5.59 1.58 3.83
CA PRO A 34 4.50 1.05 4.67
C PRO A 34 4.45 -0.48 4.81
N TYR A 35 5.38 -1.22 4.23
CA TYR A 35 5.35 -2.67 4.12
C TYR A 35 6.17 -3.43 5.19
N LEU A 36 6.36 -2.86 6.36
CA LEU A 36 7.10 -3.51 7.46
C LEU A 36 6.55 -4.90 7.82
N HIS A 37 5.26 -5.14 7.58
CA HIS A 37 4.63 -6.46 7.80
C HIS A 37 5.04 -7.51 6.77
N ALA A 38 5.70 -7.10 5.69
CA ALA A 38 6.24 -8.00 4.66
C ALA A 38 7.70 -8.44 4.94
N LEU A 39 8.31 -7.96 6.03
CA LEU A 39 9.59 -8.48 6.50
C LEU A 39 9.49 -9.99 6.73
N GLY A 40 10.46 -10.75 6.22
CA GLY A 40 10.46 -12.22 6.21
C GLY A 40 9.69 -12.85 5.05
N LYS A 41 9.11 -12.05 4.13
CA LYS A 41 8.43 -12.52 2.92
C LYS A 41 9.12 -12.02 1.65
N GLU A 42 10.40 -11.79 1.72
CA GLU A 42 11.19 -11.33 0.58
C GLU A 42 11.21 -12.38 -0.54
N GLY A 43 11.32 -11.92 -1.78
CA GLY A 43 11.46 -12.77 -2.96
C GLY A 43 10.20 -13.53 -3.39
N GLN A 44 9.02 -13.09 -2.97
CA GLN A 44 7.75 -13.73 -3.34
C GLN A 44 6.67 -12.72 -3.73
N VAL A 45 5.65 -13.22 -4.42
CA VAL A 45 4.43 -12.48 -4.73
C VAL A 45 3.30 -13.11 -3.94
N TYR A 46 2.53 -12.32 -3.21
CA TYR A 46 1.41 -12.83 -2.44
C TYR A 46 0.21 -11.88 -2.43
N ALA A 47 -0.97 -12.45 -2.18
CA ALA A 47 -2.18 -11.67 -2.02
C ALA A 47 -2.13 -10.86 -0.71
N GLU A 48 -2.13 -9.52 -0.84
CA GLU A 48 -2.09 -8.61 0.30
C GLU A 48 -3.52 -8.37 0.81
N LYS A 49 -3.74 -8.69 2.08
CA LYS A 49 -5.04 -8.53 2.74
C LYS A 49 -5.20 -7.20 3.47
N LYS A 50 -4.11 -6.50 3.74
CA LYS A 50 -4.15 -5.21 4.43
C LYS A 50 -4.45 -4.08 3.44
N HIS A 51 -3.43 -3.51 2.88
CA HIS A 51 -3.54 -2.48 1.84
C HIS A 51 -2.25 -2.41 1.03
N CYS A 52 -2.38 -1.95 -0.20
CA CYS A 52 -1.26 -1.61 -1.04
C CYS A 52 -1.08 -0.10 -1.06
N SER A 53 0.14 0.37 -0.82
CA SER A 53 0.48 1.78 -0.95
C SER A 53 0.63 2.17 -2.41
N PHE A 54 0.24 3.39 -2.73
CA PHE A 54 0.39 3.94 -4.08
C PHE A 54 1.78 4.54 -4.37
N CYS A 55 2.79 4.17 -3.57
CA CYS A 55 4.18 4.57 -3.84
C CYS A 55 4.68 4.06 -5.19
N CYS A 56 4.39 2.79 -5.51
CA CYS A 56 4.64 2.19 -6.82
C CYS A 56 3.62 1.06 -7.02
N SER A 57 2.52 1.38 -7.66
CA SER A 57 1.41 0.45 -7.86
C SER A 57 0.78 0.63 -9.22
N LEU A 58 0.21 -0.45 -9.73
CA LEU A 58 -0.57 -0.48 -10.95
C LEU A 58 -1.99 -0.98 -10.60
N LEU A 59 -3.01 -0.26 -11.05
CA LEU A 59 -4.40 -0.67 -10.96
C LEU A 59 -4.82 -1.25 -12.31
N THR A 60 -5.50 -2.40 -12.26
CA THR A 60 -5.92 -3.09 -13.50
C THR A 60 -7.13 -2.39 -14.14
N PRO A 61 -7.26 -2.47 -15.47
CA PRO A 61 -8.42 -1.92 -16.17
C PRO A 61 -9.74 -2.53 -15.70
N GLU A 62 -9.76 -3.81 -15.36
CA GLU A 62 -10.93 -4.51 -14.85
C GLU A 62 -11.43 -3.90 -13.54
N PHE A 63 -10.52 -3.63 -12.61
CA PHE A 63 -10.85 -2.97 -11.36
C PHE A 63 -11.27 -1.50 -11.58
N LEU A 64 -10.57 -0.77 -12.45
CA LEU A 64 -10.90 0.62 -12.77
C LEU A 64 -12.32 0.77 -13.34
N ARG A 65 -12.78 -0.24 -14.08
CA ARG A 65 -14.17 -0.26 -14.60
C ARG A 65 -15.21 -0.68 -13.54
N ALA A 66 -14.81 -1.50 -12.59
CA ALA A 66 -15.71 -2.04 -11.56
C ALA A 66 -15.93 -1.11 -10.37
N PHE A 67 -14.99 -0.21 -10.09
CA PHE A 67 -15.02 0.69 -8.94
C PHE A 67 -15.34 2.13 -9.37
N ASP A 68 -16.38 2.72 -8.76
CA ASP A 68 -16.71 4.11 -8.96
C ASP A 68 -15.90 5.02 -8.02
N PHE A 69 -14.87 5.65 -8.57
CA PHE A 69 -13.98 6.57 -7.86
C PHE A 69 -14.68 7.86 -7.39
N HIS A 70 -15.85 8.20 -7.93
CA HIS A 70 -16.64 9.35 -7.46
C HIS A 70 -17.20 9.15 -6.05
N ASN A 71 -17.30 7.91 -5.60
CA ASN A 71 -17.75 7.56 -4.26
C ASN A 71 -16.66 7.72 -3.18
N LEU A 72 -15.46 8.14 -3.56
CA LEU A 72 -14.40 8.43 -2.59
C LEU A 72 -14.71 9.69 -1.81
N ASP A 73 -14.62 9.60 -0.49
CA ASP A 73 -14.80 10.74 0.41
C ASP A 73 -13.57 11.66 0.35
N ALA A 74 -13.70 12.81 -0.27
CA ALA A 74 -12.63 13.78 -0.46
C ALA A 74 -12.06 14.34 0.87
N SER A 75 -12.80 14.22 1.97
CA SER A 75 -12.32 14.63 3.30
C SER A 75 -11.30 13.65 3.90
N LYS A 76 -11.19 12.43 3.35
CA LYS A 76 -10.26 11.40 3.81
C LYS A 76 -8.98 11.41 2.99
N ASN A 77 -7.86 11.16 3.66
CA ASN A 77 -6.52 11.22 3.05
C ASN A 77 -5.90 9.81 2.83
N TRP A 78 -6.69 8.75 2.93
CA TRP A 78 -6.23 7.37 2.88
C TRP A 78 -6.82 6.63 1.70
N PHE A 79 -6.67 7.21 0.52
CA PHE A 79 -7.25 6.65 -0.70
C PHE A 79 -6.67 5.28 -1.04
N ASP A 80 -5.38 5.08 -0.83
CA ASP A 80 -4.72 3.79 -1.03
C ASP A 80 -5.30 2.68 -0.14
N VAL A 81 -5.56 2.98 1.14
CA VAL A 81 -6.21 2.05 2.07
C VAL A 81 -7.65 1.78 1.66
N THR A 82 -8.42 2.84 1.39
CA THR A 82 -9.82 2.75 1.01
C THR A 82 -9.99 1.95 -0.29
N ILE A 83 -9.24 2.28 -1.32
CA ILE A 83 -9.30 1.61 -2.63
C ILE A 83 -8.86 0.16 -2.52
N SER A 84 -7.83 -0.14 -1.71
CA SER A 84 -7.41 -1.53 -1.46
C SER A 84 -8.52 -2.37 -0.82
N HIS A 85 -9.23 -1.81 0.16
CA HIS A 85 -10.34 -2.50 0.82
C HIS A 85 -11.56 -2.65 -0.09
N GLU A 86 -11.89 -1.63 -0.88
CA GLU A 86 -13.00 -1.71 -1.84
C GLU A 86 -12.73 -2.76 -2.92
N ALA A 87 -11.47 -2.89 -3.38
CA ALA A 87 -11.09 -3.96 -4.29
C ALA A 87 -11.39 -5.35 -3.71
N LEU A 88 -11.05 -5.58 -2.44
CA LEU A 88 -11.35 -6.85 -1.76
C LEU A 88 -12.85 -7.08 -1.61
N LYS A 89 -13.64 -6.05 -1.28
CA LYS A 89 -15.11 -6.16 -1.17
C LYS A 89 -15.77 -6.51 -2.50
N LEU A 90 -15.23 -6.03 -3.61
CA LEU A 90 -15.70 -6.34 -4.96
C LEU A 90 -15.26 -7.73 -5.45
N GLY A 91 -14.53 -8.50 -4.64
CA GLY A 91 -14.08 -9.84 -4.99
C GLY A 91 -12.75 -9.89 -5.74
N PHE A 92 -12.07 -8.75 -5.88
CA PHE A 92 -10.72 -8.69 -6.43
C PHE A 92 -9.67 -9.07 -5.39
N ARG A 93 -8.43 -9.23 -5.85
CA ARG A 93 -7.24 -9.46 -5.01
C ARG A 93 -6.20 -8.39 -5.28
N ASN A 94 -5.52 -7.97 -4.23
CA ASN A 94 -4.37 -7.09 -4.32
C ASN A 94 -3.11 -7.92 -4.13
N TYR A 95 -2.08 -7.69 -4.94
CA TYR A 95 -0.84 -8.46 -4.87
C TYR A 95 0.33 -7.56 -4.53
N LEU A 96 1.13 -7.99 -3.56
CA LEU A 96 2.39 -7.36 -3.22
C LEU A 96 3.55 -8.17 -3.81
N PHE A 97 4.36 -7.49 -4.60
CA PHE A 97 5.53 -8.03 -5.28
C PHE A 97 6.78 -7.71 -4.48
N THR A 98 7.15 -8.60 -3.56
CA THR A 98 8.42 -8.44 -2.82
C THR A 98 9.64 -8.81 -3.66
N THR A 99 9.40 -9.33 -4.87
CA THR A 99 10.41 -9.54 -5.91
C THR A 99 10.82 -8.26 -6.64
N LEU A 100 10.05 -7.18 -6.47
CA LEU A 100 10.26 -5.89 -7.15
C LEU A 100 10.52 -4.79 -6.11
N PRO A 101 11.70 -4.72 -5.51
CA PRO A 101 12.02 -3.69 -4.52
C PRO A 101 12.13 -2.31 -5.19
N VAL A 102 11.48 -1.31 -4.60
CA VAL A 102 11.56 0.07 -5.02
C VAL A 102 12.07 0.92 -3.88
N TRP A 103 13.15 1.63 -4.12
CA TRP A 103 13.67 2.55 -3.12
C TRP A 103 12.66 3.66 -2.85
N HIS A 104 12.24 3.76 -1.60
CA HIS A 104 11.29 4.74 -1.14
C HIS A 104 11.82 5.46 0.09
N ARG A 105 11.91 6.78 0.00
CA ARG A 105 12.26 7.65 1.12
C ARG A 105 10.96 8.20 1.72
N PRO A 106 10.54 7.73 2.90
CA PRO A 106 9.32 8.24 3.52
C PRO A 106 9.39 9.75 3.71
N HIS A 107 8.39 10.48 3.23
CA HIS A 107 8.33 11.92 3.39
C HIS A 107 8.11 12.30 4.85
N GLY A 108 8.85 13.33 5.32
CA GLY A 108 8.68 13.90 6.66
C GLY A 108 7.38 14.71 6.85
N SER A 109 6.47 14.67 5.89
CA SER A 109 5.22 15.46 5.90
C SER A 109 4.24 15.10 7.01
N ARG A 110 4.45 13.97 7.69
CA ARG A 110 3.60 13.52 8.81
C ARG A 110 4.46 13.02 9.98
N PRO A 111 5.16 13.92 10.68
CA PRO A 111 6.08 13.55 11.76
C PRO A 111 5.39 12.78 12.90
N TRP A 112 4.09 13.02 13.12
CA TRP A 112 3.32 12.30 14.13
C TRP A 112 3.13 10.80 13.82
N LYS A 113 3.15 10.39 12.54
CA LYS A 113 3.13 8.96 12.18
C LYS A 113 4.44 8.25 12.49
N GLN A 114 5.55 8.96 12.38
CA GLN A 114 6.85 8.41 12.75
C GLN A 114 6.92 8.13 14.26
N LEU A 115 6.12 8.85 15.07
CA LEU A 115 6.00 8.57 16.50
C LEU A 115 5.52 7.15 16.80
N LYS A 116 4.69 6.55 15.92
CA LYS A 116 4.24 5.16 16.10
C LYS A 116 5.42 4.18 16.27
N TYR A 117 6.52 4.47 15.61
CA TYR A 117 7.72 3.62 15.64
C TYR A 117 8.76 4.10 16.65
N LYS A 118 8.83 5.42 16.89
CA LYS A 118 9.80 6.02 17.85
C LYS A 118 9.28 6.05 19.28
N ASN A 119 8.00 6.33 19.46
CA ASN A 119 7.34 6.41 20.76
C ASN A 119 5.85 6.03 20.62
N PRO A 120 5.52 4.72 20.66
CA PRO A 120 4.15 4.24 20.46
C PRO A 120 3.15 4.83 21.46
N LEU A 121 3.52 4.99 22.73
CA LEU A 121 2.65 5.52 23.76
C LEU A 121 2.21 6.96 23.44
N LYS A 122 3.15 7.82 23.04
CA LYS A 122 2.86 9.18 22.61
C LYS A 122 2.02 9.21 21.34
N TYR A 123 2.25 8.31 20.40
CA TYR A 123 1.45 8.19 19.19
C TYR A 123 -0.01 7.86 19.51
N TYR A 124 -0.26 6.82 20.31
CA TYR A 124 -1.63 6.43 20.66
C TYR A 124 -2.33 7.48 21.51
N TRP A 125 -1.62 8.14 22.42
CA TRP A 125 -2.13 9.28 23.19
C TRP A 125 -2.61 10.39 22.25
N LEU A 126 -1.81 10.82 21.30
CA LEU A 126 -2.17 11.85 20.32
C LEU A 126 -3.31 11.40 19.40
N LYS A 127 -3.33 10.12 19.02
CA LYS A 127 -4.43 9.55 18.23
C LYS A 127 -5.77 9.66 18.95
N PHE A 128 -5.80 9.32 20.23
CA PHE A 128 -7.02 9.39 21.03
C PHE A 128 -7.46 10.83 21.38
N THR A 129 -6.53 11.66 21.81
CA THR A 129 -6.85 13.00 22.31
C THR A 129 -7.10 14.02 21.21
N LYS A 130 -6.39 13.92 20.08
CA LYS A 130 -6.50 14.87 18.95
C LYS A 130 -7.23 14.31 17.74
N GLY A 131 -7.76 13.09 17.83
CA GLY A 131 -8.48 12.47 16.73
C GLY A 131 -7.64 12.29 15.44
N LEU A 132 -6.31 12.24 15.59
CA LEU A 132 -5.39 12.05 14.48
C LEU A 132 -5.53 10.60 13.94
N ASP A 133 -5.39 10.43 12.63
CA ASP A 133 -5.46 9.12 11.96
C ASP A 133 -6.86 8.45 12.02
N LYS A 134 -7.92 9.22 12.00
CA LYS A 134 -9.26 8.66 11.78
C LYS A 134 -9.38 8.23 10.32
N ILE A 135 -9.63 6.96 10.15
CA ILE A 135 -9.99 6.36 8.87
C ILE A 135 -11.49 6.61 8.63
#